data_1b529db330db67e20b5ffc562982282d
#
_entry.id   1b529db330db67e20b5ffc562982282d
#
_cell.length_a   1.000
_cell.length_b   1.000
_cell.length_c   1.000
_cell.angle_alpha   90.00
_cell.angle_beta   90.00
_cell.angle_gamma   90.00
#
_symmetry.space_group_name_H-M   'P 1'
#
loop_
_entity.id
_entity.type
_entity.pdbx_description
1 polymer ?
#
loop_
_entity_poly.entity_id
_entity_poly.type
_entity_poly.pdbx_seq_one_letter_code
_entity_poly.pdbx_strand_id
1 'polypeptide(L)'
;MKNKLKISLVLLALGIASPAMAQDSLLDYLVEACKGDLEQYCSTVTPGNGRLLHCVAAHEDKLSGQCEYALYKAASLLEQLSVAIAYVATSCETEIRTMCSDVEAGEGRILSCLAENEADVSETCKKAIADTDAK
;
A
#
# COMPACT_ATOMS: atom_id res chain seq x y z
N MET A 1 -44.01 30.45 -32.13
CA MET A 1 -43.87 29.03 -31.79
C MET A 1 -42.51 28.86 -31.11
N LYS A 2 -42.47 28.67 -29.79
CA LYS A 2 -41.24 28.66 -29.00
C LYS A 2 -40.96 27.22 -28.60
N ASN A 3 -39.99 26.56 -29.27
CA ASN A 3 -39.50 25.22 -28.88
C ASN A 3 -38.51 25.36 -27.74
N LYS A 4 -38.92 24.94 -26.55
CA LYS A 4 -38.07 24.79 -25.41
C LYS A 4 -37.43 23.39 -25.46
N LEU A 5 -36.16 23.32 -25.90
CA LEU A 5 -35.35 22.14 -25.87
C LEU A 5 -34.88 21.92 -24.44
N LYS A 6 -35.42 20.92 -23.75
CA LYS A 6 -34.97 20.49 -22.41
C LYS A 6 -33.75 19.62 -22.59
N ILE A 7 -32.58 20.18 -22.28
CA ILE A 7 -31.33 19.42 -22.18
C ILE A 7 -31.32 18.76 -20.79
N SER A 8 -31.56 17.44 -20.76
CA SER A 8 -31.37 16.61 -19.58
C SER A 8 -29.88 16.41 -19.35
N LEU A 9 -29.37 17.02 -18.29
CA LEU A 9 -28.02 16.80 -17.80
C LEU A 9 -27.97 15.45 -17.09
N VAL A 10 -27.44 14.43 -17.76
CA VAL A 10 -27.10 13.15 -17.12
C VAL A 10 -25.74 13.31 -16.49
N LEU A 11 -25.71 13.52 -15.17
CA LEU A 11 -24.51 13.46 -14.35
C LEU A 11 -24.06 11.99 -14.26
N LEU A 12 -23.08 11.62 -15.07
CA LEU A 12 -22.34 10.37 -14.93
C LEU A 12 -21.41 10.53 -13.71
N ALA A 13 -21.82 10.00 -12.55
CA ALA A 13 -20.95 9.86 -11.38
C ALA A 13 -19.94 8.75 -11.68
N LEU A 14 -18.76 9.13 -12.16
CA LEU A 14 -17.58 8.24 -12.18
C LEU A 14 -17.14 8.03 -10.74
N GLY A 15 -17.52 6.89 -10.18
CA GLY A 15 -17.00 6.42 -8.90
C GLY A 15 -15.50 6.14 -9.02
N ILE A 16 -14.69 7.03 -8.45
CA ILE A 16 -13.26 6.81 -8.28
C ILE A 16 -13.13 5.77 -7.16
N ALA A 17 -12.94 4.50 -7.54
CA ALA A 17 -12.62 3.44 -6.61
C ALA A 17 -11.22 3.72 -6.04
N SER A 18 -11.16 4.08 -4.75
CA SER A 18 -9.92 4.33 -4.02
C SER A 18 -9.07 3.07 -3.93
N PRO A 19 -7.74 3.13 -4.11
CA PRO A 19 -6.83 1.98 -4.04
C PRO A 19 -6.57 1.45 -2.62
N ALA A 20 -7.38 1.83 -1.63
CA ALA A 20 -7.28 1.34 -0.24
C ALA A 20 -7.56 -0.17 -0.08
N MET A 21 -8.08 -0.84 -1.11
CA MET A 21 -8.51 -2.25 -1.06
C MET A 21 -7.36 -3.28 -1.07
N ALA A 22 -6.13 -2.90 -1.43
CA ALA A 22 -5.05 -3.88 -1.59
C ALA A 22 -4.34 -4.25 -0.27
N GLN A 23 -4.35 -3.37 0.72
CA GLN A 23 -3.71 -3.64 2.03
C GLN A 23 -4.58 -4.52 2.92
N ASP A 24 -5.89 -4.30 2.91
CA ASP A 24 -6.84 -5.12 3.66
C ASP A 24 -6.81 -6.57 3.16
N SER A 25 -6.66 -6.79 1.86
CA SER A 25 -6.64 -8.14 1.27
C SER A 25 -5.40 -8.98 1.65
N LEU A 26 -4.21 -8.37 1.81
CA LEU A 26 -3.01 -9.11 2.24
C LEU A 26 -3.07 -9.48 3.71
N LEU A 27 -3.55 -8.56 4.55
CA LEU A 27 -3.69 -8.81 5.99
C LEU A 27 -4.77 -9.87 6.25
N ASP A 28 -5.91 -9.77 5.57
CA ASP A 28 -6.99 -10.76 5.65
C ASP A 28 -6.52 -12.13 5.18
N TYR A 29 -5.76 -12.20 4.10
CA TYR A 29 -5.15 -13.43 3.61
C TYR A 29 -4.22 -14.06 4.65
N LEU A 30 -3.35 -13.27 5.29
CA LEU A 30 -2.44 -13.74 6.35
C LEU A 30 -3.21 -14.26 7.57
N VAL A 31 -4.20 -13.50 8.03
CA VAL A 31 -5.03 -13.87 9.20
C VAL A 31 -5.78 -15.17 8.92
N GLU A 32 -6.38 -15.32 7.75
CA GLU A 32 -7.11 -16.55 7.39
C GLU A 32 -6.16 -17.74 7.22
N ALA A 33 -5.01 -17.55 6.56
CA ALA A 33 -4.03 -18.61 6.37
C ALA A 33 -3.41 -19.10 7.68
N CYS A 34 -3.22 -18.22 8.67
CA CYS A 34 -2.62 -18.51 9.96
C CYS A 34 -3.65 -18.72 11.09
N LYS A 35 -4.94 -18.74 10.80
CA LYS A 35 -6.00 -18.77 11.82
C LYS A 35 -5.83 -19.87 12.84
N GLY A 36 -5.58 -21.10 12.40
CA GLY A 36 -5.40 -22.23 13.30
C GLY A 36 -4.18 -22.09 14.21
N ASP A 37 -3.08 -21.59 13.64
CA ASP A 37 -1.83 -21.34 14.39
C ASP A 37 -1.99 -20.20 15.40
N LEU A 38 -2.70 -19.13 15.02
CA LEU A 38 -3.03 -18.01 15.91
C LEU A 38 -3.92 -18.45 17.07
N GLU A 39 -4.94 -19.28 16.82
CA GLU A 39 -5.81 -19.82 17.85
C GLU A 39 -5.06 -20.76 18.79
N GLN A 40 -4.13 -21.56 18.26
CA GLN A 40 -3.39 -22.56 19.03
C GLN A 40 -2.26 -21.93 19.86
N TYR A 41 -1.47 -21.02 19.29
CA TYR A 41 -0.24 -20.52 19.93
C TYR A 41 -0.33 -19.08 20.42
N CYS A 42 -1.23 -18.28 19.85
CA CYS A 42 -1.29 -16.83 20.07
C CYS A 42 -2.64 -16.33 20.62
N SER A 43 -3.51 -17.22 21.08
CA SER A 43 -4.88 -16.88 21.54
C SER A 43 -4.90 -15.89 22.71
N THR A 44 -3.85 -15.79 23.51
CA THR A 44 -3.73 -14.84 24.63
C THR A 44 -3.10 -13.50 24.24
N VAL A 45 -2.66 -13.36 22.99
CA VAL A 45 -1.98 -12.16 22.51
C VAL A 45 -2.99 -11.15 21.97
N THR A 46 -3.04 -9.97 22.58
CA THR A 46 -3.89 -8.88 22.09
C THR A 46 -3.30 -8.33 20.79
N PRO A 47 -4.10 -8.22 19.69
CA PRO A 47 -3.64 -7.64 18.42
C PRO A 47 -3.14 -6.20 18.56
N GLY A 48 -2.29 -5.77 17.63
CA GLY A 48 -1.73 -4.42 17.53
C GLY A 48 -0.22 -4.38 17.76
N ASN A 49 0.43 -3.35 17.23
CA ASN A 49 1.87 -3.09 17.35
C ASN A 49 2.76 -4.30 16.98
N GLY A 50 2.36 -5.11 16.00
CA GLY A 50 3.11 -6.28 15.56
C GLY A 50 3.11 -7.48 16.53
N ARG A 51 2.37 -7.42 17.64
CA ARG A 51 2.40 -8.47 18.68
C ARG A 51 2.05 -9.86 18.16
N LEU A 52 1.06 -9.97 17.28
CA LEU A 52 0.71 -11.26 16.65
C LEU A 52 1.86 -11.78 15.77
N LEU A 53 2.52 -10.89 15.02
CA LEU A 53 3.68 -11.28 14.20
C LEU A 53 4.84 -11.77 15.08
N HIS A 54 5.12 -11.10 16.20
CA HIS A 54 6.12 -11.56 17.15
C HIS A 54 5.75 -12.92 17.77
N CYS A 55 4.48 -13.14 18.09
CA CYS A 55 4.00 -14.42 18.60
C CYS A 55 4.20 -15.53 17.56
N VAL A 56 3.77 -15.31 16.32
CA VAL A 56 3.93 -16.28 15.23
C VAL A 56 5.42 -16.58 15.00
N ALA A 57 6.28 -15.57 14.97
CA ALA A 57 7.73 -15.74 14.83
C ALA A 57 8.35 -16.56 15.99
N ALA A 58 7.83 -16.43 17.21
CA ALA A 58 8.28 -17.22 18.36
C ALA A 58 7.90 -18.71 18.26
N HIS A 59 6.98 -19.06 17.37
CA HIS A 59 6.51 -20.44 17.16
C HIS A 59 6.76 -20.93 15.72
N GLU A 60 7.73 -20.31 15.00
CA GLU A 60 8.00 -20.60 13.60
C GLU A 60 8.22 -22.09 13.28
N ASP A 61 8.81 -22.83 14.23
CA ASP A 61 9.07 -24.26 14.13
C ASP A 61 7.82 -25.16 14.24
N LYS A 62 6.66 -24.59 14.52
CA LYS A 62 5.38 -25.28 14.78
C LYS A 62 4.24 -24.85 13.88
N LEU A 63 4.48 -23.88 13.01
CA LEU A 63 3.45 -23.35 12.15
C LEU A 63 2.97 -24.40 11.12
N SER A 64 1.73 -24.27 10.73
CA SER A 64 1.22 -25.03 9.58
C SER A 64 1.92 -24.58 8.29
N GLY A 65 2.14 -25.50 7.34
CA GLY A 65 2.73 -25.16 6.04
C GLY A 65 1.94 -24.09 5.27
N GLN A 66 0.64 -23.96 5.53
CA GLN A 66 -0.19 -22.89 4.96
C GLN A 66 0.18 -21.53 5.53
N CYS A 67 0.35 -21.43 6.85
CA CYS A 67 0.79 -20.19 7.51
C CYS A 67 2.21 -19.82 7.12
N GLU A 68 3.15 -20.77 7.12
CA GLU A 68 4.53 -20.53 6.65
C GLU A 68 4.57 -19.98 5.23
N TYR A 69 3.81 -20.59 4.31
CA TYR A 69 3.74 -20.13 2.93
C TYR A 69 3.17 -18.71 2.82
N ALA A 70 2.13 -18.42 3.59
CA ALA A 70 1.52 -17.08 3.59
C ALA A 70 2.48 -16.01 4.14
N LEU A 71 3.23 -16.31 5.19
CA LEU A 71 4.26 -15.43 5.73
C LEU A 71 5.41 -15.21 4.74
N TYR A 72 5.86 -16.27 4.06
CA TYR A 72 6.88 -16.15 3.02
C TYR A 72 6.41 -15.24 1.87
N LYS A 73 5.19 -15.42 1.41
CA LYS A 73 4.60 -14.56 0.36
C LYS A 73 4.51 -13.10 0.80
N ALA A 74 4.08 -12.85 2.02
CA ALA A 74 4.02 -11.49 2.57
C ALA A 74 5.41 -10.85 2.70
N ALA A 75 6.41 -11.60 3.18
CA ALA A 75 7.79 -11.13 3.25
C ALA A 75 8.35 -10.77 1.87
N SER A 76 8.12 -11.61 0.86
CA SER A 76 8.53 -11.35 -0.53
C SER A 76 7.87 -10.09 -1.10
N LEU A 77 6.59 -9.85 -0.83
CA LEU A 77 5.90 -8.63 -1.25
C LEU A 77 6.44 -7.38 -0.55
N LEU A 78 6.73 -7.46 0.75
CA LEU A 78 7.34 -6.36 1.50
C LEU A 78 8.74 -6.04 1.00
N GLU A 79 9.54 -7.05 0.65
CA GLU A 79 10.85 -6.85 0.04
C GLU A 79 10.75 -6.11 -1.30
N GLN A 80 9.86 -6.55 -2.19
CA GLN A 80 9.62 -5.88 -3.48
C GLN A 80 9.17 -4.43 -3.28
N LEU A 81 8.27 -4.18 -2.33
CA LEU A 81 7.81 -2.84 -1.99
C LEU A 81 8.95 -1.96 -1.44
N SER A 82 9.80 -2.51 -0.59
CA SER A 82 10.94 -1.76 -0.03
C SER A 82 11.94 -1.34 -1.10
N VAL A 83 12.21 -2.21 -2.09
CA VAL A 83 13.06 -1.91 -3.25
C VAL A 83 12.42 -0.81 -4.11
N ALA A 84 11.12 -0.89 -4.37
CA ALA A 84 10.40 0.13 -5.12
C ALA A 84 10.44 1.50 -4.42
N ILE A 85 10.17 1.52 -3.12
CA ILE A 85 10.25 2.75 -2.30
C ILE A 85 11.67 3.34 -2.34
N ALA A 86 12.71 2.52 -2.16
CA ALA A 86 14.09 2.97 -2.20
C ALA A 86 14.46 3.55 -3.59
N TYR A 87 13.99 2.93 -4.65
CA TYR A 87 14.21 3.40 -6.02
C TYR A 87 13.56 4.77 -6.26
N VAL A 88 12.30 4.95 -5.89
CA VAL A 88 11.62 6.25 -5.99
C VAL A 88 12.28 7.28 -5.08
N ALA A 89 12.57 6.95 -3.83
CA ALA A 89 13.20 7.87 -2.88
C ALA A 89 14.55 8.38 -3.38
N THR A 90 15.37 7.50 -3.98
CA THR A 90 16.67 7.88 -4.55
C THR A 90 16.50 8.71 -5.81
N SER A 91 15.58 8.34 -6.71
CA SER A 91 15.35 9.03 -7.97
C SER A 91 14.69 10.41 -7.79
N CYS A 92 13.94 10.61 -6.70
CA CYS A 92 13.22 11.83 -6.37
C CYS A 92 13.86 12.61 -5.19
N GLU A 93 15.09 12.28 -4.78
CA GLU A 93 15.69 12.85 -3.56
C GLU A 93 15.68 14.38 -3.55
N THR A 94 16.03 15.01 -4.67
CA THR A 94 16.06 16.46 -4.79
C THR A 94 14.68 17.07 -4.59
N GLU A 95 13.68 16.54 -5.26
CA GLU A 95 12.30 17.00 -5.21
C GLU A 95 11.70 16.81 -3.80
N ILE A 96 11.92 15.65 -3.20
CA ILE A 96 11.47 15.38 -1.82
C ILE A 96 12.06 16.39 -0.85
N ARG A 97 13.34 16.70 -0.96
CA ARG A 97 14.03 17.64 -0.06
C ARG A 97 13.67 19.10 -0.29
N THR A 98 13.32 19.48 -1.52
CA THR A 98 13.04 20.90 -1.85
C THR A 98 11.58 21.26 -1.82
N MET A 99 10.70 20.35 -2.21
CA MET A 99 9.26 20.60 -2.34
C MET A 99 8.42 19.89 -1.26
N CYS A 100 8.91 18.77 -0.72
CA CYS A 100 8.16 17.96 0.25
C CYS A 100 8.87 17.84 1.61
N SER A 101 9.78 18.75 1.94
CA SER A 101 10.57 18.73 3.18
C SER A 101 9.73 18.72 4.46
N ASP A 102 8.56 19.33 4.42
CA ASP A 102 7.65 19.46 5.57
C ASP A 102 6.63 18.31 5.65
N VAL A 103 6.70 17.35 4.72
CA VAL A 103 5.80 16.21 4.65
C VAL A 103 6.41 15.00 5.36
N GLU A 104 5.75 14.52 6.41
CA GLU A 104 6.18 13.29 7.07
C GLU A 104 5.99 12.07 6.18
N ALA A 105 6.99 11.17 6.16
CA ALA A 105 6.89 9.92 5.42
C ALA A 105 5.80 8.98 6.00
N GLY A 106 5.19 8.20 5.14
CA GLY A 106 4.14 7.23 5.49
C GLY A 106 2.83 7.50 4.76
N GLU A 107 1.98 6.50 4.66
CA GLU A 107 0.63 6.55 4.05
C GLU A 107 0.58 7.16 2.64
N GLY A 108 1.68 7.11 1.90
CA GLY A 108 1.77 7.69 0.55
C GLY A 108 1.90 9.21 0.49
N ARG A 109 2.06 9.90 1.64
CA ARG A 109 2.07 11.38 1.69
C ARG A 109 3.15 12.02 0.82
N ILE A 110 4.34 11.42 0.75
CA ILE A 110 5.41 11.91 -0.12
C ILE A 110 5.02 11.80 -1.59
N LEU A 111 4.42 10.68 -2.01
CA LEU A 111 3.95 10.50 -3.39
C LEU A 111 2.82 11.49 -3.72
N SER A 112 1.90 11.75 -2.79
CA SER A 112 0.86 12.77 -2.96
C SER A 112 1.46 14.15 -3.15
N CYS A 113 2.45 14.52 -2.32
CA CYS A 113 3.17 15.80 -2.46
C CYS A 113 3.86 15.93 -3.83
N LEU A 114 4.55 14.88 -4.30
CA LEU A 114 5.18 14.87 -5.62
C LEU A 114 4.15 14.99 -6.75
N ALA A 115 3.00 14.34 -6.62
CA ALA A 115 1.92 14.43 -7.59
C ALA A 115 1.29 15.84 -7.64
N GLU A 116 1.12 16.51 -6.49
CA GLU A 116 0.63 17.90 -6.42
C GLU A 116 1.60 18.89 -7.07
N ASN A 117 2.90 18.57 -7.12
CA ASN A 117 3.95 19.38 -7.73
C ASN A 117 4.47 18.80 -9.06
N GLU A 118 3.68 17.98 -9.76
CA GLU A 118 4.09 17.23 -10.96
C GLU A 118 4.77 18.11 -12.02
N ALA A 119 4.35 19.38 -12.17
CA ALA A 119 4.91 20.30 -13.15
C ALA A 119 6.40 20.58 -12.93
N ASP A 120 6.84 20.57 -11.67
CA ASP A 120 8.21 20.90 -11.25
C ASP A 120 9.06 19.65 -10.95
N VAL A 121 8.44 18.46 -11.00
CA VAL A 121 9.14 17.17 -10.81
C VAL A 121 9.93 16.80 -12.06
N SER A 122 11.18 16.35 -11.86
CA SER A 122 12.06 15.92 -12.97
C SER A 122 11.54 14.67 -13.70
N GLU A 123 11.91 14.52 -14.96
CA GLU A 123 11.55 13.35 -15.77
C GLU A 123 12.11 12.03 -15.16
N THR A 124 13.27 12.09 -14.48
CA THR A 124 13.85 10.94 -13.76
C THR A 124 12.95 10.49 -12.63
N CYS A 125 12.46 11.42 -11.82
CA CYS A 125 11.55 11.12 -10.72
C CYS A 125 10.19 10.62 -11.23
N LYS A 126 9.61 11.30 -12.25
CA LYS A 126 8.34 10.86 -12.89
C LYS A 126 8.46 9.42 -13.41
N LYS A 127 9.57 9.12 -14.08
CA LYS A 127 9.81 7.77 -14.59
C LYS A 127 9.90 6.74 -13.46
N ALA A 128 10.61 7.05 -12.38
CA ALA A 128 10.73 6.13 -11.24
C ALA A 128 9.36 5.81 -10.60
N ILE A 129 8.50 6.82 -10.46
CA ILE A 129 7.12 6.64 -9.98
C ILE A 129 6.33 5.74 -10.94
N ALA A 130 6.35 6.05 -12.23
CA ALA A 130 5.63 5.28 -13.25
C ALA A 130 6.10 3.81 -13.34
N ASP A 131 7.41 3.56 -13.21
CA ASP A 131 7.99 2.20 -13.23
C ASP A 131 7.52 1.35 -12.02
N THR A 132 7.14 1.99 -10.91
CA THR A 132 6.66 1.31 -9.70
C THR A 132 5.14 1.12 -9.67
N ASP A 133 4.38 2.00 -10.32
CA ASP A 133 2.91 1.89 -10.41
C ASP A 133 2.45 0.82 -11.42
N ALA A 134 3.31 0.42 -12.35
CA ALA A 134 2.98 -0.53 -13.43
C ALA A 134 3.04 -2.01 -13.03
N LYS A 135 3.19 -2.35 -11.74
CA LYS A 135 3.23 -3.72 -11.21
C LYS A 135 2.06 -3.97 -10.28
#